data_bac33fc960329c92f4594e80014b007f
#
_entry.id   bac33fc960329c92f4594e80014b007f
#
_cell.length_a   1.000
_cell.length_b   1.000
_cell.length_c   1.000
_cell.angle_alpha   90.00
_cell.angle_beta   90.00
_cell.angle_gamma   90.00
#
_symmetry.space_group_name_H-M   'P 1'
#
loop_
_entity.id
_entity.type
_entity.pdbx_description
1 polymer ?
#
loop_
_entity_poly.entity_id
_entity_poly.type
_entity_poly.pdbx_seq_one_letter_code
_entity_poly.pdbx_strand_id
1 'polypeptide(L)'
;MEYDEDGNAISWLRSKARFDSDIAAGEVRIIKIGEKWSVQFKQRIPLGKTPRSIFTTETVIDNRGTTSTGASDVYDYFKKDVFSNPKPVDLIRFLLGFGLSECDIVLDFFSGSGTTAEAVMRSNLEGGKNKFILVQLPEKIDPLLNSSSANAKRVAENAVSILDEIKRPHLLTELAKERIRRAGDKIKSESPMTTQDLDIGFRVLKLDDTNMKDVYYAPDDYDQGMLAGLESNIKEDRTDLDLLFGCLIDWGLPLSLPYKSEQLGGC
;
A
#
# COMPACT_ATOMS: atom_id res chain seq x y z
N MET A 1 6.75 55.36 -17.99
CA MET A 1 7.54 54.14 -18.12
C MET A 1 8.86 54.46 -17.49
N GLU A 2 9.29 53.66 -16.55
CA GLU A 2 10.65 53.75 -16.00
C GLU A 2 11.57 52.87 -16.82
N TYR A 3 12.80 53.31 -17.00
CA TYR A 3 13.81 52.57 -17.74
C TYR A 3 14.92 52.20 -16.77
N ASP A 4 15.55 51.04 -16.99
CA ASP A 4 16.73 50.63 -16.24
C ASP A 4 17.97 51.47 -16.67
N GLU A 5 19.13 51.23 -16.00
CA GLU A 5 20.38 51.93 -16.30
C GLU A 5 20.89 51.67 -17.73
N ASP A 6 20.38 50.63 -18.39
CA ASP A 6 20.70 50.21 -19.77
C ASP A 6 19.68 50.71 -20.78
N GLY A 7 18.66 51.45 -20.35
CA GLY A 7 17.64 52.04 -21.24
C GLY A 7 16.49 51.11 -21.61
N ASN A 8 16.36 49.95 -20.97
CA ASN A 8 15.26 49.01 -21.18
C ASN A 8 14.04 49.42 -20.33
N ALA A 9 12.84 49.31 -20.92
CA ALA A 9 11.61 49.60 -20.20
C ALA A 9 11.39 48.61 -19.06
N ILE A 10 11.30 49.09 -17.82
CA ILE A 10 10.99 48.29 -16.65
C ILE A 10 9.49 47.96 -16.69
N SER A 11 9.16 46.68 -16.87
CA SER A 11 7.81 46.18 -16.79
C SER A 11 7.50 45.71 -15.36
N TRP A 12 6.51 46.34 -14.74
CA TRP A 12 6.00 45.89 -13.46
C TRP A 12 5.14 44.64 -13.66
N LEU A 13 5.36 43.61 -12.86
CA LEU A 13 4.61 42.39 -12.88
C LEU A 13 3.11 42.54 -12.51
N ARG A 14 2.71 43.77 -12.04
CA ARG A 14 1.34 44.05 -11.60
C ARG A 14 0.89 45.43 -12.12
N SER A 15 -0.41 45.56 -12.43
CA SER A 15 -1.00 46.84 -12.77
C SER A 15 -0.93 47.81 -11.59
N LYS A 16 -0.89 49.12 -11.86
CA LYS A 16 -0.85 50.16 -10.83
C LYS A 16 -1.98 50.00 -9.81
N ALA A 17 -3.22 49.79 -10.27
CA ALA A 17 -4.40 49.63 -9.41
C ALA A 17 -4.24 48.45 -8.44
N ARG A 18 -3.67 47.35 -8.90
CA ARG A 18 -3.40 46.18 -8.05
C ARG A 18 -2.26 46.45 -7.07
N PHE A 19 -1.24 47.16 -7.48
CA PHE A 19 -0.11 47.53 -6.61
C PHE A 19 -0.60 48.42 -5.46
N ASP A 20 -1.40 49.46 -5.75
CA ASP A 20 -1.98 50.36 -4.76
C ASP A 20 -2.89 49.61 -3.77
N SER A 21 -3.69 48.63 -4.26
CA SER A 21 -4.50 47.76 -3.43
C SER A 21 -3.64 46.87 -2.52
N ASP A 22 -2.55 46.31 -3.06
CA ASP A 22 -1.66 45.42 -2.30
C ASP A 22 -0.90 46.23 -1.19
N ILE A 23 -0.55 47.51 -1.44
CA ILE A 23 0.00 48.39 -0.41
C ILE A 23 -1.04 48.65 0.70
N ALA A 24 -2.28 48.99 0.31
CA ALA A 24 -3.35 49.25 1.27
C ALA A 24 -3.68 48.02 2.12
N ALA A 25 -3.57 46.80 1.55
CA ALA A 25 -3.75 45.51 2.23
C ALA A 25 -2.52 45.11 3.08
N GLY A 26 -1.42 45.85 3.05
CA GLY A 26 -0.18 45.49 3.77
C GLY A 26 0.56 44.27 3.17
N GLU A 27 0.25 43.91 1.91
CA GLU A 27 0.93 42.83 1.18
C GLU A 27 2.23 43.29 0.52
N VAL A 28 2.40 44.61 0.36
CA VAL A 28 3.59 45.27 -0.21
C VAL A 28 4.05 46.38 0.72
N ARG A 29 5.34 46.49 0.91
CA ARG A 29 5.97 47.63 1.59
C ARG A 29 7.11 48.18 0.75
N ILE A 30 7.24 49.51 0.77
CA ILE A 30 8.34 50.18 0.14
C ILE A 30 9.30 50.62 1.24
N ILE A 31 10.56 50.24 1.16
CA ILE A 31 11.60 50.58 2.13
C ILE A 31 12.79 51.18 1.44
N LYS A 32 13.50 52.06 2.15
CA LYS A 32 14.75 52.64 1.68
C LYS A 32 15.92 51.86 2.27
N ILE A 33 16.77 51.29 1.42
CA ILE A 33 17.98 50.55 1.81
C ILE A 33 19.18 51.35 1.28
N GLY A 34 19.87 52.08 2.17
CA GLY A 34 20.89 53.03 1.75
C GLY A 34 20.28 54.17 0.93
N GLU A 35 20.75 54.37 -0.28
CA GLU A 35 20.22 55.40 -1.20
C GLU A 35 19.15 54.87 -2.16
N LYS A 36 18.92 53.56 -2.20
CA LYS A 36 17.97 52.91 -3.13
C LYS A 36 16.65 52.57 -2.46
N TRP A 37 15.54 52.75 -3.19
CA TRP A 37 14.23 52.25 -2.78
C TRP A 37 14.07 50.80 -3.19
N SER A 38 13.48 49.98 -2.29
CA SER A 38 13.20 48.57 -2.53
C SER A 38 11.72 48.26 -2.25
N VAL A 39 11.10 47.57 -3.16
CA VAL A 39 9.72 47.08 -3.02
C VAL A 39 9.78 45.63 -2.49
N GLN A 40 9.22 45.42 -1.32
CA GLN A 40 9.15 44.08 -0.73
C GLN A 40 7.73 43.59 -0.72
N PHE A 41 7.54 42.37 -1.20
CA PHE A 41 6.25 41.66 -1.18
C PHE A 41 6.20 40.71 0.02
N LYS A 42 5.05 40.71 0.69
CA LYS A 42 4.83 39.75 1.79
C LYS A 42 4.79 38.33 1.22
N GLN A 43 5.79 37.57 1.57
CA GLN A 43 5.82 36.14 1.22
C GLN A 43 5.25 35.35 2.39
N ARG A 44 4.10 34.69 2.16
CA ARG A 44 3.55 33.73 3.10
C ARG A 44 4.36 32.46 3.01
N ILE A 45 4.66 31.87 4.16
CA ILE A 45 5.26 30.53 4.20
C ILE A 45 4.19 29.58 3.68
N PRO A 46 4.41 28.90 2.53
CA PRO A 46 3.45 27.92 2.06
C PRO A 46 3.35 26.78 3.08
N LEU A 47 2.14 26.24 3.29
CA LEU A 47 1.91 25.10 4.16
C LEU A 47 2.66 23.83 3.71
N GLY A 48 3.19 23.84 2.49
CA GLY A 48 4.01 22.80 1.92
C GLY A 48 4.37 23.13 0.48
N LYS A 49 5.23 22.33 -0.12
CA LYS A 49 5.52 22.39 -1.56
C LYS A 49 4.74 21.26 -2.24
N THR A 50 4.12 21.58 -3.37
CA THR A 50 3.56 20.53 -4.24
C THR A 50 4.66 19.54 -4.62
N PRO A 51 4.47 18.25 -4.40
CA PRO A 51 5.45 17.24 -4.78
C PRO A 51 5.69 17.25 -6.28
N ARG A 52 6.93 17.00 -6.68
CA ARG A 52 7.28 16.89 -8.09
C ARG A 52 7.05 15.48 -8.57
N SER A 53 6.72 15.32 -9.85
CA SER A 53 6.57 14.00 -10.50
C SER A 53 7.92 13.27 -10.69
N ILE A 54 9.04 14.00 -10.60
CA ILE A 54 10.39 13.44 -10.69
C ILE A 54 11.09 13.65 -9.36
N PHE A 55 11.54 12.55 -8.76
CA PHE A 55 12.34 12.55 -7.55
C PHE A 55 13.82 12.51 -7.91
N THR A 56 14.51 13.63 -7.77
CA THR A 56 15.96 13.73 -7.94
C THR A 56 16.63 13.92 -6.58
N THR A 57 17.89 13.53 -6.47
CA THR A 57 18.68 13.72 -5.25
C THR A 57 18.76 15.17 -4.80
N GLU A 58 18.62 16.13 -5.72
CA GLU A 58 18.64 17.57 -5.43
C GLU A 58 17.30 18.11 -4.92
N THR A 59 16.20 17.42 -5.22
CA THR A 59 14.84 17.87 -4.91
C THR A 59 14.19 17.16 -3.75
N VAL A 60 14.75 16.02 -3.34
CA VAL A 60 14.28 15.22 -2.21
C VAL A 60 15.38 15.27 -1.16
N ILE A 61 15.15 16.08 -0.13
CA ILE A 61 16.07 16.25 1.01
C ILE A 61 16.26 14.93 1.75
N ASP A 62 15.29 14.01 1.62
CA ASP A 62 15.33 12.69 2.21
C ASP A 62 15.49 11.63 1.12
N ASN A 63 16.46 10.77 1.30
CA ASN A 63 16.64 9.58 0.47
C ASN A 63 15.46 8.63 0.66
N ARG A 64 14.46 8.68 -0.24
CA ARG A 64 13.26 7.82 -0.20
C ARG A 64 13.54 6.37 -0.54
N GLY A 65 14.80 6.04 -0.66
CA GLY A 65 15.28 4.70 -0.95
C GLY A 65 15.45 4.40 -2.44
N THR A 66 16.29 3.45 -2.69
CA THR A 66 16.62 2.90 -4.01
C THR A 66 16.18 1.44 -4.06
N THR A 67 16.36 0.77 -5.21
CA THR A 67 16.16 -0.69 -5.29
C THR A 67 17.05 -1.46 -4.32
N SER A 68 18.26 -0.97 -4.03
CA SER A 68 19.14 -1.56 -3.02
C SER A 68 18.60 -1.37 -1.60
N THR A 69 17.95 -0.24 -1.29
CA THR A 69 17.27 -0.03 0.00
C THR A 69 16.14 -1.03 0.19
N GLY A 70 15.29 -1.22 -0.83
CA GLY A 70 14.22 -2.22 -0.78
C GLY A 70 14.74 -3.64 -0.61
N ALA A 71 15.87 -3.99 -1.23
CA ALA A 71 16.53 -5.28 -1.01
C ALA A 71 17.05 -5.41 0.43
N SER A 72 17.64 -4.34 1.00
CA SER A 72 18.09 -4.30 2.39
C SER A 72 16.93 -4.46 3.37
N ASP A 73 15.79 -3.79 3.11
CA ASP A 73 14.58 -3.93 3.94
C ASP A 73 14.14 -5.39 4.05
N VAL A 74 14.14 -6.11 2.92
CA VAL A 74 13.77 -7.54 2.89
C VAL A 74 14.86 -8.41 3.51
N TYR A 75 16.13 -8.12 3.22
CA TYR A 75 17.26 -8.86 3.80
C TYR A 75 17.24 -8.83 5.34
N ASP A 76 16.80 -7.75 5.94
CA ASP A 76 16.67 -7.62 7.38
C ASP A 76 15.73 -8.66 7.99
N TYR A 77 14.71 -9.09 7.25
CA TYR A 77 13.76 -10.11 7.70
C TYR A 77 14.23 -11.53 7.48
N PHE A 78 14.88 -11.81 6.35
CA PHE A 78 15.20 -13.18 5.95
C PHE A 78 16.68 -13.53 6.08
N LYS A 79 17.54 -12.51 6.21
CA LYS A 79 19.02 -12.63 6.16
C LYS A 79 19.52 -13.26 4.86
N LYS A 80 18.67 -13.25 3.84
CA LYS A 80 18.92 -13.74 2.48
C LYS A 80 18.16 -12.85 1.48
N ASP A 81 18.69 -12.76 0.26
CA ASP A 81 17.96 -12.12 -0.84
C ASP A 81 16.90 -13.09 -1.36
N VAL A 82 15.64 -12.83 -1.12
CA VAL A 82 14.51 -13.71 -1.47
C VAL A 82 13.54 -13.09 -2.48
N PHE A 83 13.70 -11.82 -2.81
CA PHE A 83 12.94 -11.11 -3.85
C PHE A 83 13.90 -10.39 -4.78
N SER A 84 13.63 -10.41 -6.10
CA SER A 84 14.53 -9.81 -7.09
C SER A 84 14.54 -8.27 -7.05
N ASN A 85 13.39 -7.64 -6.84
CA ASN A 85 13.24 -6.17 -6.92
C ASN A 85 12.20 -5.65 -5.91
N PRO A 86 12.40 -5.85 -4.62
CA PRO A 86 11.48 -5.32 -3.62
C PRO A 86 11.53 -3.79 -3.61
N LYS A 87 10.39 -3.14 -3.39
CA LYS A 87 10.34 -1.68 -3.31
C LYS A 87 10.72 -1.23 -1.90
N PRO A 88 11.37 -0.06 -1.75
CA PRO A 88 11.66 0.51 -0.43
C PRO A 88 10.39 0.87 0.32
N VAL A 89 10.34 0.58 1.60
CA VAL A 89 9.19 0.90 2.46
C VAL A 89 8.97 2.41 2.56
N ASP A 90 10.04 3.18 2.72
CA ASP A 90 9.95 4.63 2.84
C ASP A 90 9.43 5.33 1.59
N LEU A 91 9.70 4.77 0.40
CA LEU A 91 9.11 5.28 -0.84
C LEU A 91 7.58 5.11 -0.82
N ILE A 92 7.10 3.93 -0.44
CA ILE A 92 5.65 3.68 -0.38
C ILE A 92 5.01 4.55 0.70
N ARG A 93 5.60 4.67 1.90
CA ARG A 93 5.11 5.57 2.96
C ARG A 93 5.02 7.02 2.48
N PHE A 94 6.04 7.49 1.77
CA PHE A 94 6.04 8.82 1.20
C PHE A 94 4.90 9.03 0.19
N LEU A 95 4.64 8.06 -0.69
CA LEU A 95 3.54 8.12 -1.66
C LEU A 95 2.18 8.11 -0.96
N LEU A 96 2.01 7.28 0.05
CA LEU A 96 0.79 7.23 0.86
C LEU A 96 0.51 8.58 1.55
N GLY A 97 1.55 9.29 1.99
CA GLY A 97 1.43 10.61 2.64
C GLY A 97 0.80 11.71 1.77
N PHE A 98 0.61 11.51 0.45
CA PHE A 98 -0.05 12.49 -0.41
C PHE A 98 -1.58 12.45 -0.34
N GLY A 99 -2.17 11.36 0.09
CA GLY A 99 -3.63 11.23 0.04
C GLY A 99 -4.22 10.32 1.10
N LEU A 100 -3.40 9.71 1.95
CA LEU A 100 -3.89 8.83 2.99
C LEU A 100 -4.46 9.66 4.15
N SER A 101 -5.70 9.39 4.49
CA SER A 101 -6.40 9.95 5.67
C SER A 101 -6.51 8.87 6.76
N GLU A 102 -7.14 9.19 7.87
CA GLU A 102 -7.46 8.21 8.91
C GLU A 102 -8.52 7.21 8.41
N CYS A 103 -8.33 5.93 8.69
CA CYS A 103 -9.27 4.85 8.37
C CYS A 103 -9.45 4.56 6.85
N ASP A 104 -8.52 4.96 6.01
CA ASP A 104 -8.54 4.68 4.59
C ASP A 104 -8.13 3.22 4.27
N ILE A 105 -8.44 2.79 3.05
CA ILE A 105 -8.06 1.49 2.52
C ILE A 105 -7.06 1.68 1.39
N VAL A 106 -5.87 1.10 1.55
CA VAL A 106 -4.82 1.07 0.53
C VAL A 106 -4.94 -0.21 -0.27
N LEU A 107 -5.10 -0.10 -1.58
CA LEU A 107 -5.20 -1.23 -2.50
C LEU A 107 -3.97 -1.33 -3.39
N ASP A 108 -3.34 -2.50 -3.41
CA ASP A 108 -2.19 -2.81 -4.24
C ASP A 108 -2.46 -4.09 -5.05
N PHE A 109 -2.63 -3.95 -6.37
CA PHE A 109 -2.96 -5.05 -7.28
C PHE A 109 -1.78 -5.96 -7.63
N PHE A 110 -0.55 -5.53 -7.38
CA PHE A 110 0.67 -6.26 -7.72
C PHE A 110 1.63 -6.23 -6.53
N SER A 111 1.17 -6.75 -5.40
CA SER A 111 1.82 -6.56 -4.09
C SER A 111 3.25 -7.13 -4.01
N GLY A 112 3.62 -8.04 -4.90
CA GLY A 112 4.96 -8.60 -4.99
C GLY A 112 5.48 -9.09 -3.65
N SER A 113 6.42 -8.36 -3.08
CA SER A 113 7.00 -8.66 -1.77
C SER A 113 6.13 -8.20 -0.57
N GLY A 114 4.99 -7.54 -0.79
CA GLY A 114 4.13 -7.05 0.29
C GLY A 114 4.63 -5.78 0.98
N THR A 115 5.43 -4.96 0.31
CA THR A 115 5.98 -3.71 0.86
C THR A 115 4.89 -2.75 1.31
N THR A 116 3.78 -2.69 0.59
CA THR A 116 2.64 -1.81 0.89
C THR A 116 2.01 -2.13 2.24
N ALA A 117 1.91 -3.41 2.63
CA ALA A 117 1.42 -3.78 3.95
C ALA A 117 2.28 -3.20 5.07
N GLU A 118 3.61 -3.36 4.96
CA GLU A 118 4.54 -2.80 5.94
C GLU A 118 4.45 -1.27 6.00
N ALA A 119 4.37 -0.61 4.85
CA ALA A 119 4.23 0.83 4.77
C ALA A 119 2.96 1.33 5.49
N VAL A 120 1.83 0.63 5.33
CA VAL A 120 0.57 0.95 6.02
C VAL A 120 0.68 0.70 7.52
N MET A 121 1.23 -0.44 7.94
CA MET A 121 1.44 -0.72 9.37
C MET A 121 2.32 0.35 10.03
N ARG A 122 3.40 0.78 9.37
CA ARG A 122 4.27 1.86 9.88
C ARG A 122 3.58 3.22 9.89
N SER A 123 2.71 3.53 8.91
CA SER A 123 1.92 4.76 8.92
C SER A 123 0.90 4.77 10.07
N ASN A 124 0.39 3.62 10.47
CA ASN A 124 -0.53 3.50 11.59
C ASN A 124 0.14 3.73 12.97
N LEU A 125 1.47 3.68 13.06
CA LEU A 125 2.19 4.09 14.28
C LEU A 125 1.95 5.56 14.65
N GLU A 126 1.63 6.38 13.67
CA GLU A 126 1.37 7.82 13.84
C GLU A 126 -0.10 8.10 14.23
N GLY A 127 -0.87 7.06 14.58
CA GLY A 127 -2.26 7.15 15.05
C GLY A 127 -3.31 6.82 13.99
N GLY A 128 -2.90 6.46 12.76
CA GLY A 128 -3.80 6.00 11.70
C GLY A 128 -4.44 4.64 12.02
N LYS A 129 -5.57 4.36 11.37
CA LYS A 129 -6.28 3.06 11.40
C LYS A 129 -6.51 2.54 9.98
N ASN A 130 -5.54 2.76 9.12
CA ASN A 130 -5.61 2.41 7.72
C ASN A 130 -5.56 0.89 7.53
N LYS A 131 -6.23 0.42 6.51
CA LYS A 131 -6.26 -0.98 6.12
C LYS A 131 -5.57 -1.16 4.77
N PHE A 132 -5.15 -2.38 4.47
CA PHE A 132 -4.60 -2.70 3.16
C PHE A 132 -5.34 -3.90 2.55
N ILE A 133 -5.43 -3.88 1.22
CA ILE A 133 -5.86 -5.00 0.38
C ILE A 133 -4.74 -5.25 -0.62
N LEU A 134 -4.15 -6.44 -0.57
CA LEU A 134 -3.07 -6.83 -1.46
C LEU A 134 -3.54 -7.96 -2.37
N VAL A 135 -3.33 -7.79 -3.67
CA VAL A 135 -3.64 -8.82 -4.66
C VAL A 135 -2.35 -9.30 -5.29
N GLN A 136 -2.12 -10.62 -5.31
CA GLN A 136 -0.97 -11.25 -5.91
C GLN A 136 -1.33 -12.62 -6.47
N LEU A 137 -0.87 -12.89 -7.68
CA LEU A 137 -0.96 -14.23 -8.27
C LEU A 137 -0.05 -15.20 -7.51
N PRO A 138 -0.49 -16.45 -7.29
CA PRO A 138 0.29 -17.47 -6.59
C PRO A 138 1.34 -18.09 -7.54
N GLU A 139 2.29 -17.26 -8.01
CA GLU A 139 3.34 -17.68 -8.91
C GLU A 139 4.27 -18.70 -8.25
N LYS A 140 4.58 -19.78 -8.97
CA LYS A 140 5.53 -20.80 -8.53
C LYS A 140 6.96 -20.28 -8.65
N ILE A 141 7.76 -20.52 -7.63
CA ILE A 141 9.17 -20.13 -7.58
C ILE A 141 10.06 -21.17 -8.25
N ASP A 142 9.68 -22.46 -8.21
CA ASP A 142 10.48 -23.57 -8.74
C ASP A 142 10.97 -23.39 -10.19
N PRO A 143 10.18 -22.85 -11.14
CA PRO A 143 10.66 -22.61 -12.50
C PRO A 143 11.88 -21.68 -12.55
N LEU A 144 12.04 -20.76 -11.59
CA LEU A 144 13.19 -19.84 -11.54
C LEU A 144 14.49 -20.52 -11.12
N LEU A 145 14.43 -21.70 -10.52
CA LEU A 145 15.62 -22.52 -10.19
C LEU A 145 16.40 -22.93 -11.45
N ASN A 146 15.72 -22.99 -12.61
CA ASN A 146 16.32 -23.29 -13.90
C ASN A 146 16.56 -22.03 -14.75
N SER A 147 16.51 -20.85 -14.14
CA SER A 147 16.75 -19.59 -14.84
C SER A 147 18.19 -19.50 -15.38
N SER A 148 18.35 -18.96 -16.58
CA SER A 148 19.66 -18.63 -17.15
C SER A 148 20.35 -17.47 -16.41
N SER A 149 19.61 -16.65 -15.67
CA SER A 149 20.14 -15.59 -14.83
C SER A 149 20.62 -16.15 -13.50
N ALA A 150 21.93 -16.11 -13.25
CA ALA A 150 22.52 -16.55 -11.99
C ALA A 150 21.92 -15.84 -10.75
N ASN A 151 21.59 -14.56 -10.90
CA ASN A 151 20.98 -13.81 -9.80
C ASN A 151 19.54 -14.28 -9.53
N ALA A 152 18.72 -14.47 -10.57
CA ALA A 152 17.35 -14.97 -10.41
C ALA A 152 17.34 -16.37 -9.80
N LYS A 153 18.24 -17.25 -10.23
CA LYS A 153 18.42 -18.58 -9.66
C LYS A 153 18.78 -18.52 -8.17
N ARG A 154 19.78 -17.72 -7.79
CA ARG A 154 20.20 -17.56 -6.39
C ARG A 154 19.06 -17.06 -5.50
N VAL A 155 18.30 -16.07 -5.98
CA VAL A 155 17.14 -15.54 -5.25
C VAL A 155 16.07 -16.62 -5.08
N ALA A 156 15.80 -17.42 -6.12
CA ALA A 156 14.84 -18.53 -6.05
C ALA A 156 15.29 -19.62 -5.06
N GLU A 157 16.57 -20.02 -5.10
CA GLU A 157 17.15 -20.97 -4.13
C GLU A 157 17.00 -20.51 -2.68
N ASN A 158 17.28 -19.24 -2.42
CA ASN A 158 17.08 -18.65 -1.10
C ASN A 158 15.62 -18.65 -0.68
N ALA A 159 14.70 -18.27 -1.59
CA ALA A 159 13.27 -18.23 -1.34
C ALA A 159 12.71 -19.63 -1.02
N VAL A 160 13.10 -20.64 -1.80
CA VAL A 160 12.72 -22.05 -1.57
C VAL A 160 13.23 -22.51 -0.22
N SER A 161 14.51 -22.25 0.11
CA SER A 161 15.09 -22.60 1.42
C SER A 161 14.25 -22.05 2.60
N ILE A 162 13.80 -20.79 2.51
CA ILE A 162 12.96 -20.19 3.56
C ILE A 162 11.59 -20.88 3.64
N LEU A 163 10.96 -21.14 2.48
CA LEU A 163 9.64 -21.76 2.42
C LEU A 163 9.67 -23.21 2.94
N ASP A 164 10.74 -23.96 2.67
CA ASP A 164 10.96 -25.30 3.24
C ASP A 164 11.11 -25.25 4.76
N GLU A 165 11.91 -24.31 5.28
CA GLU A 165 12.09 -24.10 6.72
C GLU A 165 10.76 -23.89 7.45
N ILE A 166 9.85 -23.10 6.84
CA ILE A 166 8.53 -22.80 7.42
C ILE A 166 7.43 -23.77 6.95
N LYS A 167 7.77 -24.80 6.18
CA LYS A 167 6.85 -25.82 5.63
C LYS A 167 5.68 -25.21 4.84
N ARG A 168 5.98 -24.33 3.90
CA ARG A 168 5.01 -23.69 3.03
C ARG A 168 5.30 -24.01 1.56
N PRO A 169 4.25 -24.01 0.70
CA PRO A 169 4.43 -24.18 -0.74
C PRO A 169 5.37 -23.13 -1.36
N HIS A 170 6.10 -23.49 -2.40
CA HIS A 170 7.04 -22.62 -3.10
C HIS A 170 6.31 -21.60 -3.98
N LEU A 171 5.51 -20.74 -3.35
CA LEU A 171 4.71 -19.70 -3.99
C LEU A 171 5.19 -18.33 -3.54
N LEU A 172 5.20 -17.37 -4.48
CA LEU A 172 5.54 -15.98 -4.21
C LEU A 172 4.65 -15.39 -3.12
N THR A 173 3.35 -15.74 -3.12
CA THR A 173 2.39 -15.29 -2.11
C THR A 173 2.70 -15.79 -0.71
N GLU A 174 3.21 -17.01 -0.55
CA GLU A 174 3.60 -17.54 0.77
C GLU A 174 4.80 -16.78 1.34
N LEU A 175 5.77 -16.48 0.48
CA LEU A 175 6.93 -15.69 0.86
C LEU A 175 6.55 -14.25 1.24
N ALA A 176 5.63 -13.63 0.49
CA ALA A 176 5.12 -12.29 0.79
C ALA A 176 4.36 -12.27 2.13
N LYS A 177 3.51 -13.25 2.39
CA LYS A 177 2.79 -13.40 3.67
C LYS A 177 3.76 -13.52 4.84
N GLU A 178 4.83 -14.27 4.68
CA GLU A 178 5.86 -14.41 5.70
C GLU A 178 6.60 -13.09 5.94
N ARG A 179 6.93 -12.34 4.89
CA ARG A 179 7.50 -11.01 5.04
C ARG A 179 6.59 -10.08 5.84
N ILE A 180 5.29 -10.07 5.54
CA ILE A 180 4.32 -9.21 6.24
C ILE A 180 4.28 -9.56 7.74
N ARG A 181 4.29 -10.85 8.11
CA ARG A 181 4.33 -11.28 9.52
C ARG A 181 5.60 -10.79 10.22
N ARG A 182 6.76 -11.04 9.61
CA ARG A 182 8.06 -10.60 10.19
C ARG A 182 8.14 -9.09 10.31
N ALA A 183 7.58 -8.34 9.36
CA ALA A 183 7.52 -6.88 9.44
C ALA A 183 6.63 -6.41 10.60
N GLY A 184 5.45 -7.01 10.77
CA GLY A 184 4.57 -6.71 11.90
C GLY A 184 5.21 -7.00 13.26
N ASP A 185 5.84 -8.17 13.40
CA ASP A 185 6.56 -8.57 14.62
C ASP A 185 7.73 -7.62 14.93
N LYS A 186 8.50 -7.23 13.90
CA LYS A 186 9.59 -6.26 14.04
C LYS A 186 9.06 -4.90 14.51
N ILE A 187 7.99 -4.39 13.90
CA ILE A 187 7.37 -3.11 14.30
C ILE A 187 6.95 -3.16 15.77
N LYS A 188 6.30 -4.23 16.21
CA LYS A 188 5.93 -4.39 17.63
C LYS A 188 7.13 -4.47 18.55
N SER A 189 8.21 -5.14 18.14
CA SER A 189 9.43 -5.27 18.94
C SER A 189 10.24 -3.97 19.03
N GLU A 190 10.22 -3.14 17.99
CA GLU A 190 10.92 -1.85 17.94
C GLU A 190 10.31 -0.81 18.89
N SER A 191 9.00 -0.87 19.14
CA SER A 191 8.28 0.12 19.94
C SER A 191 7.19 -0.51 20.81
N PRO A 192 7.51 -1.40 21.77
CA PRO A 192 6.50 -2.18 22.50
C PRO A 192 5.48 -1.33 23.27
N MET A 193 5.88 -0.16 23.75
CA MET A 193 5.01 0.74 24.53
C MET A 193 3.93 1.41 23.69
N THR A 194 4.21 1.71 22.43
CA THR A 194 3.32 2.46 21.52
C THR A 194 2.54 1.56 20.56
N THR A 195 2.88 0.27 20.51
CA THR A 195 2.34 -0.68 19.54
C THR A 195 1.42 -1.73 20.15
N GLN A 196 1.03 -1.59 21.42
CA GLN A 196 0.17 -2.56 22.12
C GLN A 196 -1.14 -2.79 21.36
N ASP A 197 -1.79 -1.72 20.90
CA ASP A 197 -3.06 -1.75 20.18
C ASP A 197 -2.89 -1.74 18.66
N LEU A 198 -1.65 -1.82 18.14
CA LEU A 198 -1.41 -1.84 16.71
C LEU A 198 -1.87 -3.18 16.12
N ASP A 199 -2.82 -3.10 15.19
CA ASP A 199 -3.25 -4.25 14.40
C ASP A 199 -2.20 -4.55 13.32
N ILE A 200 -1.54 -5.70 13.45
CA ILE A 200 -0.59 -6.25 12.46
C ILE A 200 -1.16 -7.48 11.76
N GLY A 201 -2.41 -7.84 12.08
CA GLY A 201 -3.07 -8.99 11.51
C GLY A 201 -3.52 -8.76 10.07
N PHE A 202 -3.67 -9.86 9.33
CA PHE A 202 -4.27 -9.85 8.01
C PHE A 202 -4.99 -11.16 7.72
N ARG A 203 -5.98 -11.10 6.85
CA ARG A 203 -6.70 -12.28 6.35
C ARG A 203 -6.15 -12.67 4.99
N VAL A 204 -6.16 -13.96 4.72
CA VAL A 204 -5.78 -14.51 3.41
C VAL A 204 -7.03 -15.12 2.78
N LEU A 205 -7.40 -14.60 1.64
CA LEU A 205 -8.52 -15.09 0.84
C LEU A 205 -7.97 -15.62 -0.49
N LYS A 206 -8.57 -16.66 -1.00
CA LYS A 206 -8.32 -17.16 -2.36
C LYS A 206 -9.55 -16.84 -3.19
N LEU A 207 -9.32 -16.32 -4.40
CA LEU A 207 -10.39 -16.22 -5.36
C LEU A 207 -10.68 -17.62 -5.89
N ASP A 208 -11.94 -18.01 -5.81
CA ASP A 208 -12.46 -19.29 -6.28
C ASP A 208 -13.82 -19.04 -6.96
N ASP A 209 -14.40 -20.07 -7.53
CA ASP A 209 -15.75 -20.01 -8.08
C ASP A 209 -16.81 -20.04 -6.95
N THR A 210 -18.08 -19.93 -7.34
CA THR A 210 -19.20 -19.89 -6.39
C THR A 210 -19.20 -21.05 -5.41
N ASN A 211 -19.70 -20.84 -4.20
CA ASN A 211 -19.89 -21.86 -3.17
C ASN A 211 -21.01 -22.85 -3.52
N MET A 212 -21.87 -22.47 -4.46
CA MET A 212 -23.05 -23.27 -4.82
C MET A 212 -22.75 -24.17 -6.01
N LYS A 213 -23.41 -25.35 -6.05
CA LYS A 213 -23.40 -26.22 -7.22
C LYS A 213 -24.12 -25.52 -8.36
N ASP A 214 -23.62 -25.69 -9.59
CA ASP A 214 -24.34 -25.24 -10.78
C ASP A 214 -25.58 -26.14 -10.97
N VAL A 215 -26.74 -25.51 -10.97
CA VAL A 215 -28.01 -26.21 -11.17
C VAL A 215 -28.57 -25.76 -12.53
N TYR A 216 -28.25 -26.51 -13.57
CA TYR A 216 -28.78 -26.32 -14.91
C TYR A 216 -29.52 -27.58 -15.32
N TYR A 217 -30.77 -27.76 -14.86
CA TYR A 217 -31.61 -28.82 -15.32
C TYR A 217 -32.72 -28.26 -16.23
N ALA A 218 -32.91 -28.86 -17.38
CA ALA A 218 -34.14 -28.65 -18.12
C ALA A 218 -35.32 -29.20 -17.32
N PRO A 219 -36.53 -28.64 -17.46
CA PRO A 219 -37.71 -29.10 -16.70
C PRO A 219 -37.96 -30.61 -16.79
N ASP A 220 -37.58 -31.24 -17.89
CA ASP A 220 -37.78 -32.69 -18.17
C ASP A 220 -36.69 -33.57 -17.52
N ASP A 221 -35.62 -32.98 -16.97
CA ASP A 221 -34.51 -33.70 -16.33
C ASP A 221 -34.77 -33.99 -14.84
N TYR A 222 -35.83 -33.42 -14.25
CA TYR A 222 -36.16 -33.61 -12.84
C TYR A 222 -36.84 -34.93 -12.59
N ASP A 223 -36.23 -35.76 -11.78
CA ASP A 223 -36.87 -36.97 -11.21
C ASP A 223 -36.99 -36.86 -9.68
N GLN A 224 -37.79 -37.74 -9.08
CA GLN A 224 -38.06 -37.73 -7.65
C GLN A 224 -36.80 -38.09 -6.82
N GLY A 225 -35.83 -38.82 -7.40
CA GLY A 225 -34.55 -39.13 -6.75
C GLY A 225 -33.61 -37.94 -6.67
N MET A 226 -33.71 -37.00 -7.60
CA MET A 226 -32.90 -35.76 -7.60
C MET A 226 -33.31 -34.80 -6.50
N LEU A 227 -34.57 -34.87 -6.00
CA LEU A 227 -35.03 -33.98 -4.91
C LEU A 227 -34.23 -34.20 -3.64
N ALA A 228 -33.78 -35.40 -3.33
CA ALA A 228 -32.91 -35.67 -2.20
C ALA A 228 -31.49 -35.05 -2.38
N GLY A 229 -31.01 -34.92 -3.63
CA GLY A 229 -29.74 -34.26 -3.95
C GLY A 229 -29.81 -32.74 -3.91
N LEU A 230 -31.02 -32.15 -3.90
CA LEU A 230 -31.24 -30.71 -3.80
C LEU A 230 -31.26 -30.18 -2.35
N GLU A 231 -31.27 -31.10 -1.35
CA GLU A 231 -31.19 -30.70 0.07
C GLU A 231 -29.93 -29.87 0.40
N SER A 232 -28.84 -30.07 -0.31
CA SER A 232 -27.64 -29.26 -0.18
C SER A 232 -27.14 -28.83 -1.55
N ASN A 233 -27.35 -27.55 -1.85
CA ASN A 233 -26.82 -26.92 -3.06
C ASN A 233 -25.38 -26.42 -2.89
N ILE A 234 -24.74 -26.74 -1.76
CA ILE A 234 -23.37 -26.33 -1.44
C ILE A 234 -22.39 -27.36 -2.02
N LYS A 235 -21.28 -26.91 -2.58
CA LYS A 235 -20.17 -27.74 -3.02
C LYS A 235 -19.55 -28.47 -1.83
N GLU A 236 -19.15 -29.73 -2.00
CA GLU A 236 -18.65 -30.58 -0.92
C GLU A 236 -17.30 -30.16 -0.34
N ASP A 237 -16.53 -29.38 -1.10
CA ASP A 237 -15.20 -28.88 -0.71
C ASP A 237 -15.25 -27.51 -0.03
N ARG A 238 -16.44 -26.97 0.24
CA ARG A 238 -16.63 -25.68 0.90
C ARG A 238 -16.71 -25.82 2.42
N THR A 239 -16.05 -24.89 3.10
CA THR A 239 -16.06 -24.78 4.56
C THR A 239 -17.08 -23.74 5.02
N ASP A 240 -17.42 -23.74 6.32
CA ASP A 240 -18.29 -22.73 6.92
C ASP A 240 -17.75 -21.31 6.73
N LEU A 241 -16.42 -21.14 6.71
CA LEU A 241 -15.79 -19.86 6.43
C LEU A 241 -15.97 -19.41 4.97
N ASP A 242 -15.92 -20.33 4.02
CA ASP A 242 -16.18 -20.00 2.60
C ASP A 242 -17.60 -19.48 2.43
N LEU A 243 -18.56 -20.12 3.09
CA LEU A 243 -19.97 -19.70 3.10
C LEU A 243 -20.14 -18.34 3.77
N LEU A 244 -19.53 -18.13 4.93
CA LEU A 244 -19.58 -16.85 5.64
C LEU A 244 -19.04 -15.71 4.78
N PHE A 245 -17.86 -15.90 4.19
CA PHE A 245 -17.25 -14.87 3.34
C PHE A 245 -18.02 -14.66 2.04
N GLY A 246 -18.62 -15.69 1.47
CA GLY A 246 -19.55 -15.57 0.35
C GLY A 246 -20.74 -14.68 0.70
N CYS A 247 -21.41 -14.92 1.82
CA CYS A 247 -22.51 -14.09 2.31
C CYS A 247 -22.07 -12.64 2.58
N LEU A 248 -20.89 -12.41 3.15
CA LEU A 248 -20.39 -11.06 3.37
C LEU A 248 -20.21 -10.29 2.06
N ILE A 249 -19.71 -10.96 1.01
CA ILE A 249 -19.56 -10.37 -0.33
C ILE A 249 -20.93 -10.04 -0.93
N ASP A 250 -21.86 -10.98 -0.92
CA ASP A 250 -23.19 -10.82 -1.50
C ASP A 250 -23.99 -9.70 -0.84
N TRP A 251 -23.80 -9.49 0.45
CA TRP A 251 -24.46 -8.43 1.21
C TRP A 251 -23.67 -7.11 1.24
N GLY A 252 -22.52 -7.05 0.57
CA GLY A 252 -21.68 -5.85 0.54
C GLY A 252 -21.10 -5.47 1.90
N LEU A 253 -20.90 -6.45 2.78
CA LEU A 253 -20.33 -6.22 4.11
C LEU A 253 -18.80 -6.28 4.07
N PRO A 254 -18.12 -5.49 4.91
CA PRO A 254 -16.66 -5.50 4.95
C PRO A 254 -16.10 -6.87 5.36
N LEU A 255 -15.18 -7.42 4.56
CA LEU A 255 -14.51 -8.69 4.86
C LEU A 255 -13.61 -8.64 6.11
N SER A 256 -13.37 -7.46 6.65
CA SER A 256 -12.61 -7.24 7.89
C SER A 256 -13.44 -7.34 9.17
N LEU A 257 -14.76 -7.57 9.08
CA LEU A 257 -15.60 -7.70 10.26
C LEU A 257 -15.13 -8.86 11.15
N PRO A 258 -15.13 -8.68 12.48
CA PRO A 258 -14.85 -9.76 13.41
C PRO A 258 -15.96 -10.82 13.32
N TYR A 259 -15.59 -12.09 13.45
CA TYR A 259 -16.53 -13.20 13.55
C TYR A 259 -16.15 -14.12 14.71
N LYS A 260 -17.12 -14.87 15.18
CA LYS A 260 -16.93 -15.94 16.17
C LYS A 260 -17.54 -17.22 15.63
N SER A 261 -16.93 -18.35 15.95
CA SER A 261 -17.51 -19.66 15.72
C SER A 261 -18.03 -20.18 17.07
N GLU A 262 -19.30 -20.55 17.13
CA GLU A 262 -19.93 -21.11 18.32
C GLU A 262 -20.65 -22.39 17.91
N GLN A 263 -20.52 -23.44 18.74
CA GLN A 263 -21.23 -24.68 18.50
C GLN A 263 -22.61 -24.59 19.19
N LEU A 264 -23.67 -24.63 18.42
CA LEU A 264 -25.04 -24.58 18.91
C LEU A 264 -25.65 -25.98 18.86
N GLY A 265 -26.16 -26.45 20.00
CA GLY A 265 -27.04 -27.62 20.06
C GLY A 265 -26.41 -29.00 19.84
N GLY A 266 -25.08 -29.12 19.95
CA GLY A 266 -24.42 -30.43 19.88
C GLY A 266 -24.39 -31.04 18.47
N CYS A 267 -24.57 -30.22 17.42
CA CYS A 267 -24.38 -30.63 16.02
C CYS A 267 -22.99 -30.16 15.55
#